data_6349387afe2e25ee1a0ffaea443340f0
#
_entry.id   6349387afe2e25ee1a0ffaea443340f0
#
_cell.length_a   1.000
_cell.length_b   1.000
_cell.length_c   1.000
_cell.angle_alpha   90.00
_cell.angle_beta   90.00
_cell.angle_gamma   90.00
#
_symmetry.space_group_name_H-M   'P 1'
#
loop_
_entity.id
_entity.type
_entity.pdbx_description
1 polymer ?
#
loop_
_entity_poly.entity_id
_entity_poly.type
_entity_poly.pdbx_seq_one_letter_code
_entity_poly.pdbx_strand_id
1 'polypeptide(L)'
;MLTSSYQSILKETRTVRINKYIASCGVTSRRKADELILAGKVAINGAIMREPGYDVQPDDEVICDGRKISLEVGKTYILLNKPVGYVTTTSDDKDRPTVLDLIQDEDRRIFPVGRLDYNTSGLLILTNDGDVANKLMHPSKELDKTYRAVISGILTRGKIARLEKGVDIGGFRTSPAKIEVLKHNRNSTVVDITIHEGKNHQVRRMFKAIDTPVQTLERIQIGNLVIGRLAVGGYRKLGPAEVEYLKSI
;
A
#
# COMPACT_ATOMS: atom_id res chain seq x y z
N MET A 1 33.47 -6.99 16.68
CA MET A 1 33.73 -7.82 15.49
C MET A 1 32.38 -8.12 14.85
N LEU A 2 32.01 -7.42 13.79
CA LEU A 2 30.76 -7.66 13.03
C LEU A 2 30.96 -8.91 12.19
N THR A 3 30.05 -9.86 12.29
CA THR A 3 30.14 -11.18 11.69
C THR A 3 30.11 -11.12 10.15
N SER A 4 30.87 -11.99 9.50
CA SER A 4 31.07 -12.15 8.04
C SER A 4 29.79 -12.14 7.18
N SER A 5 28.64 -12.43 7.76
CA SER A 5 27.34 -12.40 7.08
C SER A 5 26.81 -10.98 6.82
N TYR A 6 27.24 -9.97 7.57
CA TYR A 6 26.88 -8.56 7.32
C TYR A 6 27.66 -7.93 6.16
N GLN A 7 28.89 -8.40 5.93
CA GLN A 7 29.70 -7.92 4.79
C GLN A 7 29.28 -8.51 3.45
N SER A 8 28.58 -9.63 3.41
CA SER A 8 28.07 -10.22 2.17
C SER A 8 26.83 -9.50 1.63
N ILE A 9 26.02 -8.86 2.50
CA ILE A 9 24.83 -8.09 2.09
C ILE A 9 25.21 -6.73 1.47
N LEU A 10 26.39 -6.19 1.81
CA LEU A 10 26.91 -4.94 1.27
C LEU A 10 27.66 -5.11 -0.09
N LYS A 11 27.84 -6.35 -0.55
CA LYS A 11 28.58 -6.64 -1.81
C LYS A 11 27.72 -6.68 -3.08
N GLU A 12 26.42 -6.50 -3.02
CA GLU A 12 25.66 -6.17 -4.21
C GLU A 12 25.78 -4.66 -4.45
N THR A 13 26.66 -4.27 -5.35
CA THR A 13 26.94 -2.93 -5.85
C THR A 13 25.73 -2.30 -6.55
N ARG A 14 24.61 -2.15 -5.87
CA ARG A 14 23.50 -1.35 -6.36
C ARG A 14 23.59 0.03 -5.74
N THR A 15 24.12 0.95 -6.53
CA THR A 15 23.98 2.38 -6.27
C THR A 15 22.50 2.71 -6.10
N VAL A 16 22.17 3.55 -5.12
CA VAL A 16 20.79 3.90 -4.78
C VAL A 16 20.61 5.40 -4.97
N ARG A 17 19.61 5.78 -5.75
CA ARG A 17 19.25 7.19 -5.94
C ARG A 17 19.10 7.89 -4.58
N ILE A 18 19.72 9.06 -4.42
CA ILE A 18 19.84 9.77 -3.14
C ILE A 18 18.47 10.01 -2.46
N ASN A 19 17.43 10.36 -3.22
CA ASN A 19 16.09 10.52 -2.64
C ASN A 19 15.51 9.20 -2.11
N LYS A 20 15.80 8.07 -2.77
CA LYS A 20 15.42 6.74 -2.29
C LYS A 20 16.22 6.37 -1.04
N TYR A 21 17.51 6.69 -1.02
CA TYR A 21 18.39 6.46 0.14
C TYR A 21 17.87 7.20 1.38
N ILE A 22 17.61 8.52 1.28
CA ILE A 22 17.09 9.35 2.38
C ILE A 22 15.75 8.80 2.89
N ALA A 23 14.86 8.40 1.96
CA ALA A 23 13.58 7.81 2.34
C ALA A 23 13.75 6.44 3.03
N SER A 24 14.74 5.63 2.63
CA SER A 24 15.05 4.32 3.22
C SER A 24 15.75 4.43 4.58
N CYS A 25 16.32 5.60 4.90
CA CYS A 25 16.84 5.96 6.21
C CYS A 25 15.72 6.43 7.19
N GLY A 26 14.45 6.40 6.79
CA GLY A 26 13.33 6.82 7.63
C GLY A 26 13.15 8.33 7.77
N VAL A 27 13.99 9.15 7.15
CA VAL A 27 14.00 10.62 7.34
C VAL A 27 12.71 11.25 6.82
N THR A 28 12.35 10.95 5.54
CA THR A 28 11.17 11.58 4.92
C THR A 28 10.69 10.77 3.69
N SER A 29 9.66 11.29 2.96
CA SER A 29 9.26 10.71 1.67
C SER A 29 10.27 11.07 0.57
N ARG A 30 10.30 10.29 -0.54
CA ARG A 30 11.18 10.58 -1.69
C ARG A 30 10.97 12.00 -2.26
N ARG A 31 9.71 12.46 -2.36
CA ARG A 31 9.39 13.82 -2.84
C ARG A 31 9.92 14.89 -1.90
N LYS A 32 9.73 14.71 -0.60
CA LYS A 32 10.27 15.65 0.40
C LYS A 32 11.80 15.60 0.45
N ALA A 33 12.41 14.45 0.19
CA ALA A 33 13.86 14.33 0.04
C ALA A 33 14.38 15.14 -1.16
N ASP A 34 13.68 15.12 -2.31
CA ASP A 34 14.03 15.96 -3.45
C ASP A 34 14.00 17.45 -3.09
N GLU A 35 13.00 17.90 -2.32
CA GLU A 35 12.93 19.29 -1.82
C GLU A 35 14.11 19.63 -0.91
N LEU A 36 14.52 18.74 0.01
CA LEU A 36 15.68 18.93 0.89
C LEU A 36 17.00 18.99 0.11
N ILE A 37 17.14 18.15 -0.92
CA ILE A 37 18.32 18.16 -1.80
C ILE A 37 18.43 19.49 -2.54
N LEU A 38 17.35 19.93 -3.20
CA LEU A 38 17.30 21.19 -3.93
C LEU A 38 17.55 22.40 -3.02
N ALA A 39 17.04 22.34 -1.78
CA ALA A 39 17.29 23.37 -0.76
C ALA A 39 18.73 23.38 -0.21
N GLY A 40 19.60 22.42 -0.63
CA GLY A 40 20.98 22.34 -0.14
C GLY A 40 21.10 21.86 1.30
N LYS A 41 20.08 21.15 1.82
CA LYS A 41 20.06 20.56 3.17
C LYS A 41 20.66 19.17 3.23
N VAL A 42 21.21 18.67 2.12
CA VAL A 42 21.85 17.37 2.02
C VAL A 42 23.32 17.56 1.65
N ALA A 43 24.21 16.85 2.33
CA ALA A 43 25.64 16.82 1.99
C ALA A 43 26.09 15.36 1.84
N ILE A 44 27.05 15.14 0.94
CA ILE A 44 27.72 13.87 0.71
C ILE A 44 29.22 14.10 0.85
N ASN A 45 29.86 13.34 1.73
CA ASN A 45 31.30 13.45 2.00
C ASN A 45 31.73 14.90 2.31
N GLY A 46 30.89 15.66 3.01
CA GLY A 46 31.12 17.05 3.38
C GLY A 46 30.76 18.10 2.31
N ALA A 47 30.44 17.69 1.07
CA ALA A 47 30.03 18.59 0.00
C ALA A 47 28.49 18.70 -0.10
N ILE A 48 27.98 19.93 -0.24
CA ILE A 48 26.53 20.17 -0.39
C ILE A 48 26.06 19.58 -1.72
N MET A 49 25.06 18.71 -1.64
CA MET A 49 24.42 18.06 -2.79
C MET A 49 23.11 18.78 -3.14
N ARG A 50 22.97 19.18 -4.42
CA ARG A 50 21.74 19.81 -4.95
C ARG A 50 21.14 19.05 -6.14
N GLU A 51 21.72 17.90 -6.49
CA GLU A 51 21.29 17.09 -7.64
C GLU A 51 20.51 15.86 -7.16
N PRO A 52 19.17 15.81 -7.34
CA PRO A 52 18.36 14.64 -6.98
C PRO A 52 18.74 13.36 -7.76
N GLY A 53 19.50 13.54 -8.85
CA GLY A 53 19.99 12.48 -9.72
C GLY A 53 21.19 11.70 -9.19
N TYR A 54 21.81 12.09 -8.09
CA TYR A 54 22.99 11.43 -7.56
C TYR A 54 22.68 10.00 -7.08
N ASP A 55 23.60 9.07 -7.37
CA ASP A 55 23.53 7.69 -6.91
C ASP A 55 24.55 7.48 -5.78
N VAL A 56 24.02 7.30 -4.56
CA VAL A 56 24.79 7.10 -3.32
C VAL A 56 25.63 5.84 -3.42
N GLN A 57 26.92 5.96 -3.15
CA GLN A 57 27.87 4.87 -3.15
C GLN A 57 27.91 4.19 -1.74
N PRO A 58 28.38 2.94 -1.64
CA PRO A 58 28.45 2.22 -0.36
C PRO A 58 29.24 2.94 0.73
N ASP A 59 30.28 3.67 0.35
CA ASP A 59 31.19 4.36 1.27
C ASP A 59 30.84 5.83 1.47
N ASP A 60 29.77 6.33 0.86
CA ASP A 60 29.35 7.72 1.03
C ASP A 60 28.81 8.00 2.43
N GLU A 61 29.33 9.05 3.03
CA GLU A 61 28.74 9.65 4.22
C GLU A 61 27.66 10.64 3.80
N VAL A 62 26.40 10.34 4.17
CA VAL A 62 25.25 11.18 3.84
C VAL A 62 24.78 11.93 5.09
N ILE A 63 24.72 13.25 4.99
CA ILE A 63 24.19 14.15 6.02
C ILE A 63 22.91 14.77 5.47
N CYS A 64 21.82 14.72 6.22
CA CYS A 64 20.54 15.34 5.87
C CYS A 64 20.05 16.23 7.02
N ASP A 65 19.79 17.49 6.71
CA ASP A 65 19.36 18.52 7.68
C ASP A 65 20.27 18.55 8.93
N GLY A 66 21.60 18.50 8.70
CA GLY A 66 22.64 18.56 9.73
C GLY A 66 22.87 17.24 10.50
N ARG A 67 22.18 16.15 10.17
CA ARG A 67 22.33 14.86 10.86
C ARG A 67 22.86 13.79 9.90
N LYS A 68 23.85 13.03 10.34
CA LYS A 68 24.31 11.83 9.64
C LYS A 68 23.19 10.80 9.62
N ILE A 69 22.89 10.26 8.44
CA ILE A 69 21.83 9.27 8.25
C ILE A 69 22.43 7.95 7.74
N SER A 70 21.77 6.85 8.10
CA SER A 70 22.11 5.51 7.65
C SER A 70 20.84 4.71 7.38
N LEU A 71 20.94 3.68 6.57
CA LEU A 71 19.80 2.80 6.26
C LEU A 71 19.21 2.20 7.54
N GLU A 72 17.88 2.23 7.65
CA GLU A 72 17.19 1.58 8.75
C GLU A 72 17.46 0.08 8.78
N VAL A 73 17.90 -0.42 9.93
CA VAL A 73 18.07 -1.85 10.16
C VAL A 73 16.71 -2.47 10.47
N GLY A 74 16.33 -3.43 9.67
CA GLY A 74 15.05 -4.14 9.80
C GLY A 74 13.90 -3.50 9.05
N LYS A 75 13.08 -4.37 8.47
CA LYS A 75 11.86 -3.99 7.75
C LYS A 75 10.63 -4.37 8.57
N THR A 76 9.64 -3.51 8.57
CA THR A 76 8.37 -3.68 9.26
C THR A 76 7.27 -3.89 8.23
N TYR A 77 6.39 -4.84 8.51
CA TYR A 77 5.22 -5.13 7.69
C TYR A 77 4.02 -5.30 8.63
N ILE A 78 3.03 -4.45 8.46
CA ILE A 78 1.82 -4.40 9.29
C ILE A 78 0.61 -4.66 8.41
N LEU A 79 -0.29 -5.52 8.86
CA LEU A 79 -1.63 -5.68 8.35
C LEU A 79 -2.57 -4.93 9.28
N LEU A 80 -3.22 -3.91 8.74
CA LEU A 80 -4.24 -3.11 9.40
C LEU A 80 -5.62 -3.48 8.88
N ASN A 81 -6.60 -3.67 9.76
CA ASN A 81 -8.01 -3.63 9.41
C ASN A 81 -8.50 -2.18 9.48
N LYS A 82 -8.30 -1.44 8.39
CA LYS A 82 -8.65 -0.02 8.31
C LYS A 82 -10.15 0.19 8.56
N PRO A 83 -10.57 1.00 9.52
CA PRO A 83 -11.96 1.42 9.65
C PRO A 83 -12.35 2.44 8.56
N VAL A 84 -13.64 2.64 8.34
CA VAL A 84 -14.15 3.82 7.62
C VAL A 84 -13.84 5.09 8.41
N GLY A 85 -13.79 6.24 7.73
CA GLY A 85 -13.51 7.52 8.41
C GLY A 85 -12.03 7.86 8.58
N TYR A 86 -11.11 7.03 8.07
CA TYR A 86 -9.67 7.28 8.08
C TYR A 86 -9.13 7.44 6.67
N VAL A 87 -8.27 8.44 6.46
CA VAL A 87 -7.63 8.68 5.15
C VAL A 87 -6.39 7.80 5.00
N THR A 88 -6.22 7.19 3.83
CA THR A 88 -5.02 6.41 3.53
C THR A 88 -3.91 7.34 3.02
N THR A 89 -3.22 7.96 3.95
CA THR A 89 -2.09 8.89 3.71
C THR A 89 -1.12 8.86 4.88
N THR A 90 0.08 9.40 4.70
CA THR A 90 1.06 9.64 5.76
C THR A 90 0.94 11.02 6.39
N SER A 91 0.19 11.93 5.78
CA SER A 91 -0.16 13.27 6.30
C SER A 91 -1.42 13.75 5.59
N ASP A 92 -2.22 14.57 6.25
CA ASP A 92 -3.43 15.17 5.68
C ASP A 92 -3.48 16.66 5.97
N ASP A 93 -3.72 17.47 4.93
CA ASP A 93 -3.75 18.94 5.03
C ASP A 93 -5.08 19.47 5.60
N LYS A 94 -6.04 18.57 5.88
CA LYS A 94 -7.38 18.88 6.37
C LYS A 94 -7.64 18.36 7.79
N ASP A 95 -6.58 17.97 8.50
CA ASP A 95 -6.63 17.45 9.87
C ASP A 95 -7.59 16.25 10.07
N ARG A 96 -7.84 15.48 9.00
CA ARG A 96 -8.62 14.25 9.10
C ARG A 96 -7.75 13.12 9.66
N PRO A 97 -8.33 12.20 10.46
CA PRO A 97 -7.58 11.07 10.98
C PRO A 97 -7.03 10.22 9.84
N THR A 98 -5.76 9.84 9.95
CA THR A 98 -5.01 9.04 8.99
C THR A 98 -4.87 7.59 9.46
N VAL A 99 -4.53 6.70 8.57
CA VAL A 99 -4.26 5.28 8.91
C VAL A 99 -3.06 5.12 9.84
N LEU A 100 -2.15 6.10 9.92
CA LEU A 100 -1.00 6.06 10.83
C LEU A 100 -1.39 6.36 12.28
N ASP A 101 -2.44 7.14 12.52
CA ASP A 101 -2.93 7.44 13.86
C ASP A 101 -3.45 6.20 14.60
N LEU A 102 -3.70 5.10 13.86
CA LEU A 102 -4.12 3.81 14.42
C LEU A 102 -2.94 2.94 14.87
N ILE A 103 -1.69 3.29 14.50
CA ILE A 103 -0.51 2.48 14.76
C ILE A 103 0.28 3.13 15.90
N GLN A 104 0.33 2.48 17.06
CA GLN A 104 0.91 3.07 18.28
C GLN A 104 2.30 2.51 18.63
N ASP A 105 2.60 1.25 18.25
CA ASP A 105 3.80 0.55 18.69
C ASP A 105 4.84 0.40 17.58
N GLU A 106 5.01 1.42 16.72
CA GLU A 106 6.00 1.40 15.65
C GLU A 106 6.65 2.78 15.50
N ASP A 107 7.91 2.85 15.93
CA ASP A 107 8.71 4.09 15.89
C ASP A 107 9.29 4.38 14.49
N ARG A 108 9.34 3.37 13.63
CA ARG A 108 9.86 3.53 12.27
C ARG A 108 8.85 4.26 11.40
N ARG A 109 9.37 5.02 10.47
CA ARG A 109 8.55 5.67 9.47
C ARG A 109 7.97 4.66 8.48
N ILE A 110 6.73 4.24 8.71
CA ILE A 110 5.96 3.37 7.80
C ILE A 110 5.02 4.17 6.91
N PHE A 111 4.58 3.55 5.81
CA PHE A 111 3.61 4.13 4.87
C PHE A 111 2.68 3.06 4.31
N PRO A 112 1.45 3.42 3.90
CA PRO A 112 0.50 2.48 3.34
C PRO A 112 0.91 2.02 1.92
N VAL A 113 0.71 0.72 1.65
CA VAL A 113 0.88 0.10 0.34
C VAL A 113 -0.46 0.12 -0.40
N GLY A 114 -0.56 1.02 -1.34
CA GLY A 114 -1.82 1.31 -2.02
C GLY A 114 -2.76 2.10 -1.12
N ARG A 115 -4.03 2.13 -1.52
CA ARG A 115 -5.04 2.94 -0.83
C ARG A 115 -6.35 2.19 -0.67
N LEU A 116 -7.08 2.54 0.38
CA LEU A 116 -8.51 2.35 0.55
C LEU A 116 -9.17 3.71 0.65
N ASP A 117 -10.36 3.86 0.07
CA ASP A 117 -11.13 5.09 0.15
C ASP A 117 -11.57 5.38 1.60
N TYR A 118 -11.92 6.62 1.89
CA TYR A 118 -12.38 7.08 3.20
C TYR A 118 -13.54 6.23 3.76
N ASN A 119 -14.48 5.85 2.88
CA ASN A 119 -15.66 5.04 3.19
C ASN A 119 -15.51 3.55 2.87
N THR A 120 -14.27 3.06 2.71
CA THR A 120 -13.95 1.65 2.49
C THR A 120 -13.11 1.15 3.66
N SER A 121 -13.48 0.02 4.23
CA SER A 121 -12.76 -0.63 5.33
C SER A 121 -11.92 -1.80 4.86
N GLY A 122 -11.19 -2.42 5.78
CA GLY A 122 -10.56 -3.72 5.60
C GLY A 122 -9.05 -3.69 5.45
N LEU A 123 -8.51 -4.73 4.86
CA LEU A 123 -7.10 -5.04 4.79
C LEU A 123 -6.30 -3.95 4.09
N LEU A 124 -5.37 -3.34 4.83
CA LEU A 124 -4.37 -2.41 4.33
C LEU A 124 -3.00 -2.83 4.85
N ILE A 125 -2.01 -2.87 3.98
CA ILE A 125 -0.61 -3.15 4.35
C ILE A 125 0.10 -1.83 4.57
N LEU A 126 0.88 -1.73 5.68
CA LEU A 126 1.81 -0.63 5.92
C LEU A 126 3.21 -1.21 6.08
N THR A 127 4.23 -0.49 5.57
CA THR A 127 5.62 -0.95 5.63
C THR A 127 6.59 0.22 5.50
N ASN A 128 7.86 0.01 5.88
CA ASN A 128 8.99 0.86 5.53
C ASN A 128 9.82 0.27 4.36
N ASP A 129 9.37 -0.83 3.76
CA ASP A 129 10.03 -1.47 2.62
C ASP A 129 9.48 -0.93 1.28
N GLY A 130 10.16 0.05 0.71
CA GLY A 130 9.76 0.68 -0.56
C GLY A 130 9.83 -0.26 -1.76
N ASP A 131 10.68 -1.27 -1.74
CA ASP A 131 10.82 -2.19 -2.87
C ASP A 131 9.66 -3.19 -2.90
N VAL A 132 9.28 -3.74 -1.75
CA VAL A 132 8.08 -4.58 -1.62
C VAL A 132 6.82 -3.77 -1.93
N ALA A 133 6.71 -2.54 -1.39
CA ALA A 133 5.57 -1.68 -1.69
C ALA A 133 5.40 -1.39 -3.18
N ASN A 134 6.51 -1.11 -3.89
CA ASN A 134 6.49 -0.88 -5.33
C ASN A 134 6.03 -2.12 -6.11
N LYS A 135 6.55 -3.31 -5.76
CA LYS A 135 6.12 -4.57 -6.37
C LYS A 135 4.62 -4.80 -6.22
N LEU A 136 4.08 -4.63 -5.00
CA LEU A 136 2.66 -4.84 -4.68
C LEU A 136 1.72 -3.85 -5.40
N MET A 137 2.20 -2.65 -5.68
CA MET A 137 1.41 -1.61 -6.36
C MET A 137 1.60 -1.60 -7.88
N HIS A 138 2.59 -2.32 -8.41
CA HIS A 138 2.89 -2.27 -9.83
C HIS A 138 1.79 -2.94 -10.66
N PRO A 139 1.23 -2.27 -11.68
CA PRO A 139 0.11 -2.80 -12.47
C PRO A 139 0.40 -4.15 -13.13
N SER A 140 1.66 -4.41 -13.52
CA SER A 140 2.05 -5.67 -14.19
C SER A 140 2.00 -6.90 -13.28
N LYS A 141 1.87 -6.72 -11.95
CA LYS A 141 1.82 -7.85 -11.01
C LYS A 141 0.43 -8.42 -10.83
N GLU A 142 -0.60 -7.77 -11.36
CA GLU A 142 -2.00 -8.24 -11.38
C GLU A 142 -2.46 -8.91 -10.06
N LEU A 143 -2.01 -8.35 -8.94
CA LEU A 143 -2.28 -8.93 -7.63
C LEU A 143 -3.76 -8.84 -7.28
N ASP A 144 -4.38 -10.00 -7.08
CA ASP A 144 -5.79 -10.12 -6.75
C ASP A 144 -6.14 -9.42 -5.42
N LYS A 145 -7.28 -8.72 -5.43
CA LYS A 145 -7.87 -8.06 -4.27
C LYS A 145 -9.32 -8.45 -4.17
N THR A 146 -9.69 -9.12 -3.08
CA THR A 146 -11.07 -9.53 -2.84
C THR A 146 -11.74 -8.56 -1.88
N TYR A 147 -12.91 -8.10 -2.29
CA TYR A 147 -13.73 -7.18 -1.53
C TYR A 147 -15.07 -7.85 -1.19
N ARG A 148 -15.48 -7.76 0.07
CA ARG A 148 -16.84 -8.05 0.50
C ARG A 148 -17.67 -6.80 0.39
N ALA A 149 -18.73 -6.86 -0.40
CA ALA A 149 -19.66 -5.76 -0.61
C ALA A 149 -21.07 -6.13 -0.15
N VAL A 150 -21.74 -5.19 0.51
CA VAL A 150 -23.19 -5.19 0.62
C VAL A 150 -23.71 -4.23 -0.45
N ILE A 151 -24.49 -4.76 -1.38
CA ILE A 151 -25.06 -3.99 -2.50
C ILE A 151 -26.59 -3.87 -2.34
N SER A 152 -27.17 -2.80 -2.90
CA SER A 152 -28.62 -2.63 -2.96
C SER A 152 -29.25 -3.55 -3.98
N GLY A 153 -30.35 -4.20 -3.61
CA GLY A 153 -31.13 -5.07 -4.49
C GLY A 153 -30.55 -6.46 -4.68
N ILE A 154 -31.09 -7.18 -5.66
CA ILE A 154 -30.73 -8.57 -5.97
C ILE A 154 -29.71 -8.61 -7.10
N LEU A 155 -28.64 -9.37 -6.91
CA LEU A 155 -27.64 -9.62 -7.93
C LEU A 155 -28.05 -10.84 -8.77
N THR A 156 -28.68 -10.58 -9.93
CA THR A 156 -29.13 -11.62 -10.85
C THR A 156 -27.98 -12.24 -11.64
N ARG A 157 -28.18 -13.45 -12.20
CA ARG A 157 -27.18 -14.12 -13.06
C ARG A 157 -26.71 -13.24 -14.22
N GLY A 158 -27.62 -12.47 -14.85
CA GLY A 158 -27.27 -11.56 -15.95
C GLY A 158 -26.36 -10.41 -15.50
N LYS A 159 -26.58 -9.86 -14.29
CA LYS A 159 -25.71 -8.83 -13.71
C LYS A 159 -24.33 -9.42 -13.33
N ILE A 160 -24.28 -10.62 -12.78
CA ILE A 160 -23.04 -11.35 -12.50
C ILE A 160 -22.22 -11.52 -13.78
N ALA A 161 -22.83 -12.08 -14.83
CA ALA A 161 -22.15 -12.30 -16.11
C ALA A 161 -21.60 -11.01 -16.75
N ARG A 162 -22.24 -9.86 -16.52
CA ARG A 162 -21.72 -8.54 -16.94
C ARG A 162 -20.44 -8.18 -16.17
N LEU A 163 -20.41 -8.35 -14.85
CA LEU A 163 -19.22 -8.06 -14.03
C LEU A 163 -18.07 -9.01 -14.38
N GLU A 164 -18.35 -10.29 -14.59
CA GLU A 164 -17.35 -11.31 -14.97
C GLU A 164 -16.75 -11.08 -16.36
N LYS A 165 -17.46 -10.41 -17.27
CA LYS A 165 -16.95 -10.01 -18.60
C LYS A 165 -16.28 -8.64 -18.59
N GLY A 166 -16.31 -7.93 -17.46
CA GLY A 166 -15.91 -6.55 -17.35
C GLY A 166 -16.98 -5.56 -17.83
N VAL A 167 -17.08 -4.44 -17.13
CA VAL A 167 -18.07 -3.37 -17.37
C VAL A 167 -17.38 -2.06 -17.64
N ASP A 168 -18.03 -1.18 -18.40
CA ASP A 168 -17.59 0.20 -18.55
C ASP A 168 -17.94 0.97 -17.28
N ILE A 169 -16.93 1.61 -16.69
CA ILE A 169 -17.08 2.42 -15.49
C ILE A 169 -16.89 3.92 -15.78
N GLY A 170 -17.11 4.34 -17.02
CA GLY A 170 -16.93 5.69 -17.52
C GLY A 170 -15.48 5.97 -17.94
N GLY A 171 -15.20 5.77 -19.22
CA GLY A 171 -13.89 5.95 -19.84
C GLY A 171 -12.87 4.85 -19.56
N PHE A 172 -13.29 3.76 -18.91
CA PHE A 172 -12.46 2.57 -18.70
C PHE A 172 -13.35 1.32 -18.60
N ARG A 173 -13.04 0.30 -19.42
CA ARG A 173 -13.64 -1.02 -19.31
C ARG A 173 -12.79 -1.87 -18.37
N THR A 174 -13.41 -2.37 -17.30
CA THR A 174 -12.70 -3.21 -16.32
C THR A 174 -12.32 -4.56 -16.92
N SER A 175 -11.26 -5.15 -16.39
CA SER A 175 -10.95 -6.56 -16.62
C SER A 175 -12.05 -7.46 -16.03
N PRO A 176 -12.10 -8.75 -16.43
CA PRO A 176 -12.95 -9.75 -15.82
C PRO A 176 -12.81 -9.78 -14.31
N ALA A 177 -13.93 -9.86 -13.58
CA ALA A 177 -13.94 -10.02 -12.13
C ALA A 177 -14.47 -11.39 -11.74
N LYS A 178 -14.00 -11.96 -10.63
CA LYS A 178 -14.61 -13.15 -10.03
C LYS A 178 -15.67 -12.70 -9.03
N ILE A 179 -16.86 -13.28 -9.11
CA ILE A 179 -18.03 -12.93 -8.28
C ILE A 179 -18.50 -14.17 -7.50
N GLU A 180 -18.67 -14.01 -6.20
CA GLU A 180 -19.23 -15.02 -5.32
C GLU A 180 -20.36 -14.42 -4.49
N VAL A 181 -21.60 -14.86 -4.72
CA VAL A 181 -22.76 -14.42 -3.96
C VAL A 181 -22.85 -15.22 -2.67
N LEU A 182 -22.70 -14.54 -1.54
CA LEU A 182 -22.72 -15.17 -0.23
C LEU A 182 -24.14 -15.28 0.34
N LYS A 183 -24.95 -14.21 0.15
CA LYS A 183 -26.29 -14.16 0.73
C LYS A 183 -27.16 -13.14 0.00
N HIS A 184 -28.39 -13.53 -0.28
CA HIS A 184 -29.48 -12.61 -0.65
C HIS A 184 -30.32 -12.27 0.58
N ASN A 185 -30.54 -11.00 0.84
CA ASN A 185 -31.52 -10.48 1.79
C ASN A 185 -32.70 -9.88 1.00
N ARG A 186 -33.74 -9.42 1.70
CA ARG A 186 -34.93 -8.84 1.06
C ARG A 186 -34.60 -7.69 0.06
N ASN A 187 -33.73 -6.76 0.45
CA ASN A 187 -33.41 -5.56 -0.34
C ASN A 187 -31.89 -5.36 -0.58
N SER A 188 -31.08 -6.37 -0.31
CA SER A 188 -29.63 -6.31 -0.47
C SER A 188 -29.03 -7.67 -0.78
N THR A 189 -27.82 -7.66 -1.35
CA THR A 189 -27.03 -8.88 -1.56
C THR A 189 -25.66 -8.67 -0.93
N VAL A 190 -25.17 -9.70 -0.22
CA VAL A 190 -23.78 -9.78 0.24
C VAL A 190 -23.00 -10.57 -0.80
N VAL A 191 -21.92 -9.98 -1.31
CA VAL A 191 -21.16 -10.55 -2.41
C VAL A 191 -19.67 -10.30 -2.22
N ASP A 192 -18.85 -11.29 -2.51
CA ASP A 192 -17.42 -11.13 -2.66
C ASP A 192 -17.09 -10.90 -4.16
N ILE A 193 -16.27 -9.86 -4.41
CA ILE A 193 -15.77 -9.54 -5.74
C ILE A 193 -14.25 -9.51 -5.71
N THR A 194 -13.62 -10.27 -6.61
CA THR A 194 -12.15 -10.27 -6.78
C THR A 194 -11.78 -9.58 -8.07
N ILE A 195 -10.87 -8.62 -7.98
CA ILE A 195 -10.30 -7.86 -9.10
C ILE A 195 -8.78 -7.76 -8.92
N HIS A 196 -8.01 -7.64 -10.00
CA HIS A 196 -6.55 -7.40 -9.93
C HIS A 196 -6.18 -5.92 -10.17
N GLU A 197 -7.06 -5.13 -10.75
CA GLU A 197 -6.89 -3.70 -10.98
C GLU A 197 -7.10 -2.87 -9.69
N GLY A 198 -6.94 -1.55 -9.80
CA GLY A 198 -7.13 -0.62 -8.67
C GLY A 198 -7.47 0.80 -9.12
N LYS A 199 -8.43 0.95 -10.05
CA LYS A 199 -8.88 2.29 -10.47
C LYS A 199 -9.67 2.99 -9.37
N ASN A 200 -9.70 4.32 -9.42
CA ASN A 200 -10.42 5.11 -8.44
C ASN A 200 -11.89 4.66 -8.30
N HIS A 201 -12.30 4.32 -7.09
CA HIS A 201 -13.64 3.83 -6.73
C HIS A 201 -14.11 2.64 -7.59
N GLN A 202 -13.21 1.81 -8.12
CA GLN A 202 -13.50 0.81 -9.15
C GLN A 202 -14.69 -0.09 -8.79
N VAL A 203 -14.66 -0.79 -7.66
CA VAL A 203 -15.72 -1.72 -7.24
C VAL A 203 -17.08 -0.99 -7.13
N ARG A 204 -17.08 0.21 -6.53
CA ARG A 204 -18.32 1.02 -6.42
C ARG A 204 -18.88 1.41 -7.78
N ARG A 205 -18.01 1.79 -8.72
CA ARG A 205 -18.39 2.13 -10.10
C ARG A 205 -18.88 0.90 -10.89
N MET A 206 -18.25 -0.27 -10.69
CA MET A 206 -18.67 -1.53 -11.32
C MET A 206 -20.10 -1.89 -10.92
N PHE A 207 -20.40 -1.89 -9.62
CA PHE A 207 -21.75 -2.18 -9.15
C PHE A 207 -22.76 -1.10 -9.55
N LYS A 208 -22.37 0.18 -9.58
CA LYS A 208 -23.22 1.27 -10.11
C LYS A 208 -23.56 1.07 -11.58
N ALA A 209 -22.63 0.59 -12.40
CA ALA A 209 -22.83 0.34 -13.85
C ALA A 209 -23.84 -0.79 -14.14
N ILE A 210 -24.21 -1.57 -13.13
CA ILE A 210 -25.24 -2.62 -13.22
C ILE A 210 -26.46 -2.32 -12.32
N ASP A 211 -26.65 -1.07 -11.93
CA ASP A 211 -27.78 -0.59 -11.12
C ASP A 211 -27.95 -1.36 -9.78
N THR A 212 -26.82 -1.58 -9.08
CA THR A 212 -26.78 -2.20 -7.74
C THR A 212 -25.73 -1.50 -6.87
N PRO A 213 -25.96 -0.25 -6.45
CA PRO A 213 -24.95 0.54 -5.74
C PRO A 213 -24.51 -0.11 -4.44
N VAL A 214 -23.22 0.05 -4.14
CA VAL A 214 -22.57 -0.49 -2.93
C VAL A 214 -22.98 0.34 -1.72
N GLN A 215 -23.50 -0.32 -0.69
CA GLN A 215 -23.77 0.23 0.63
C GLN A 215 -22.52 0.20 1.51
N THR A 216 -21.92 -0.99 1.71
CA THR A 216 -20.67 -1.16 2.44
C THR A 216 -19.65 -1.89 1.59
N LEU A 217 -18.36 -1.58 1.80
CA LEU A 217 -17.25 -2.19 1.08
C LEU A 217 -16.09 -2.42 2.03
N GLU A 218 -15.63 -3.65 2.09
CA GLU A 218 -14.51 -4.08 2.90
C GLU A 218 -13.53 -4.88 2.05
N ARG A 219 -12.25 -4.54 2.04
CA ARG A 219 -11.24 -5.39 1.42
C ARG A 219 -10.82 -6.49 2.39
N ILE A 220 -11.17 -7.74 2.08
CA ILE A 220 -10.94 -8.88 2.95
C ILE A 220 -9.64 -9.64 2.62
N GLN A 221 -9.10 -9.47 1.39
CA GLN A 221 -7.91 -10.20 0.94
C GLN A 221 -7.10 -9.42 -0.08
N ILE A 222 -5.77 -9.60 -0.04
CA ILE A 222 -4.79 -9.17 -1.07
C ILE A 222 -3.87 -10.36 -1.34
N GLY A 223 -3.92 -10.93 -2.55
CA GLY A 223 -3.21 -12.16 -2.86
C GLY A 223 -3.51 -13.25 -1.83
N ASN A 224 -2.48 -13.79 -1.17
CA ASN A 224 -2.64 -14.81 -0.12
C ASN A 224 -2.85 -14.23 1.30
N LEU A 225 -2.77 -12.91 1.46
CA LEU A 225 -3.01 -12.28 2.75
C LEU A 225 -4.51 -12.09 2.98
N VAL A 226 -5.00 -12.61 4.09
CA VAL A 226 -6.41 -12.48 4.51
C VAL A 226 -6.52 -11.69 5.80
N ILE A 227 -7.60 -10.91 5.93
CA ILE A 227 -7.86 -10.10 7.12
C ILE A 227 -8.14 -10.98 8.35
N GLY A 228 -8.75 -12.15 8.14
CA GLY A 228 -9.08 -13.10 9.20
C GLY A 228 -10.02 -12.53 10.27
N ARG A 229 -9.66 -12.76 11.54
CA ARG A 229 -10.43 -12.30 12.70
C ARG A 229 -9.92 -10.99 13.30
N LEU A 230 -9.09 -10.24 12.58
CA LEU A 230 -8.55 -8.97 13.06
C LEU A 230 -9.70 -7.96 13.23
N ALA A 231 -9.85 -7.43 14.42
CA ALA A 231 -10.91 -6.46 14.73
C ALA A 231 -10.75 -5.18 13.88
N VAL A 232 -11.87 -4.51 13.60
CA VAL A 232 -11.85 -3.21 12.89
C VAL A 232 -11.06 -2.18 13.70
N GLY A 233 -10.13 -1.49 13.06
CA GLY A 233 -9.17 -0.58 13.69
C GLY A 233 -7.95 -1.29 14.29
N GLY A 234 -7.98 -2.62 14.43
CA GLY A 234 -6.85 -3.40 14.91
C GLY A 234 -5.79 -3.60 13.82
N TYR A 235 -4.55 -3.85 14.26
CA TYR A 235 -3.44 -4.18 13.38
C TYR A 235 -2.57 -5.29 14.00
N ARG A 236 -1.77 -5.93 13.17
CA ARG A 236 -0.75 -6.90 13.60
C ARG A 236 0.47 -6.85 12.68
N LYS A 237 1.62 -7.23 13.18
CA LYS A 237 2.78 -7.51 12.34
C LYS A 237 2.53 -8.77 11.50
N LEU A 238 3.05 -8.79 10.27
CA LEU A 238 3.00 -9.97 9.43
C LEU A 238 3.98 -11.03 9.95
N GLY A 239 3.57 -12.28 9.87
CA GLY A 239 4.43 -13.42 10.19
C GLY A 239 5.49 -13.66 9.10
N PRO A 240 6.55 -14.46 9.42
CA PRO A 240 7.66 -14.72 8.49
C PRO A 240 7.19 -15.24 7.11
N ALA A 241 6.25 -16.19 7.09
CA ALA A 241 5.72 -16.76 5.84
C ALA A 241 4.95 -15.73 4.99
N GLU A 242 4.20 -14.82 5.64
CA GLU A 242 3.50 -13.73 4.95
C GLU A 242 4.49 -12.70 4.37
N VAL A 243 5.56 -12.39 5.10
CA VAL A 243 6.63 -11.49 4.64
C VAL A 243 7.38 -12.12 3.47
N GLU A 244 7.71 -13.41 3.54
CA GLU A 244 8.33 -14.15 2.44
C GLU A 244 7.46 -14.13 1.18
N TYR A 245 6.17 -14.40 1.34
CA TYR A 245 5.20 -14.29 0.25
C TYR A 245 5.22 -12.89 -0.39
N LEU A 246 5.19 -11.80 0.39
CA LEU A 246 5.23 -10.44 -0.16
C LEU A 246 6.52 -10.14 -0.94
N LYS A 247 7.65 -10.69 -0.51
CA LYS A 247 8.94 -10.52 -1.18
C LYS A 247 9.04 -11.32 -2.48
N SER A 248 8.34 -12.45 -2.56
CA SER A 248 8.34 -13.35 -3.73
C SER A 248 7.50 -12.83 -4.91
N ILE A 249 6.58 -11.87 -4.69
CA ILE A 249 5.80 -11.19 -5.73
C ILE A 249 6.72 -10.31 -6.60
#